data_f679685de86774c8c514c310d9b505ff
#
_entry.id   f679685de86774c8c514c310d9b505ff
#
_cell.length_a   1.000
_cell.length_b   1.000
_cell.length_c   1.000
_cell.angle_alpha   90.00
_cell.angle_beta   90.00
_cell.angle_gamma   90.00
#
_symmetry.space_group_name_H-M   'P 1'
#
loop_
_entity.id
_entity.type
_entity.pdbx_description
1 polymer ?
#
loop_
_entity_poly.entity_id
_entity_poly.type
_entity_poly.pdbx_seq_one_letter_code
_entity_poly.pdbx_strand_id
1 'polypeptide(L)'
;KAFTLLSILGVFMVFFIVHFPKIQLTPLIFTLMMIYFTAAIGTIYSLVRVIVPRVQKRKVKTVNEEVEKSEVINPTFFAGISQFKSPEEYAFYLKSIARDDEQLYQMFASQVFSLGNINLVKNENIRKSIFFFITAIVSELLIIMSMAYARALPFLFPNG
;
A
#
# COMPACT_ATOMS: atom_id res chain seq x y z
N LYS A 1 7.62 3.22 -6.93
CA LYS A 1 7.61 1.76 -6.66
C LYS A 1 6.20 1.16 -6.75
N ALA A 2 5.16 1.73 -6.07
CA ALA A 2 3.78 1.21 -6.14
C ALA A 2 3.20 1.25 -7.56
N PHE A 3 3.38 2.37 -8.26
CA PHE A 3 2.92 2.50 -9.65
C PHE A 3 3.65 1.56 -10.61
N THR A 4 4.93 1.30 -10.39
CA THR A 4 5.70 0.35 -11.20
C THR A 4 5.15 -1.07 -11.06
N LEU A 5 4.85 -1.51 -9.83
CA LEU A 5 4.24 -2.81 -9.57
C LEU A 5 2.85 -2.92 -10.23
N LEU A 6 2.05 -1.87 -10.14
CA LEU A 6 0.73 -1.82 -10.75
C LEU A 6 0.79 -1.88 -12.28
N SER A 7 1.76 -1.18 -12.90
CA SER A 7 1.98 -1.22 -14.35
C SER A 7 2.38 -2.60 -14.83
N ILE A 8 3.30 -3.28 -14.13
CA ILE A 8 3.71 -4.64 -14.46
C ILE A 8 2.51 -5.59 -14.38
N LEU A 9 1.74 -5.52 -13.30
CA LEU A 9 0.53 -6.33 -13.14
C LEU A 9 -0.49 -6.07 -14.26
N GLY A 10 -0.63 -4.82 -14.70
CA GLY A 10 -1.51 -4.44 -15.81
C GLY A 10 -1.08 -5.06 -17.14
N VAL A 11 0.22 -5.07 -17.44
CA VAL A 11 0.75 -5.73 -18.65
C VAL A 11 0.44 -7.23 -18.63
N PHE A 12 0.63 -7.88 -17.49
CA PHE A 12 0.29 -9.30 -17.33
C PHE A 12 -1.21 -9.57 -17.48
N MET A 13 -2.07 -8.71 -16.95
CA MET A 13 -3.52 -8.84 -17.16
C MET A 13 -3.92 -8.74 -18.65
N VAL A 14 -3.31 -7.82 -19.39
CA VAL A 14 -3.54 -7.70 -20.86
C VAL A 14 -3.08 -8.97 -21.58
N PHE A 15 -1.89 -9.47 -21.24
CA PHE A 15 -1.40 -10.74 -21.79
C PHE A 15 -2.39 -11.88 -21.55
N PHE A 16 -2.95 -11.97 -20.34
CA PHE A 16 -3.94 -12.97 -19.97
C PHE A 16 -5.21 -12.86 -20.83
N ILE A 17 -5.76 -11.66 -20.95
CA ILE A 17 -7.00 -11.42 -21.74
C ILE A 17 -6.81 -11.82 -23.19
N VAL A 18 -5.67 -11.49 -23.81
CA VAL A 18 -5.37 -11.80 -25.21
C VAL A 18 -5.21 -13.30 -25.45
N HIS A 19 -4.67 -14.03 -24.48
CA HIS A 19 -4.40 -15.47 -24.63
C HIS A 19 -5.51 -16.35 -24.05
N PHE A 20 -6.47 -15.78 -23.31
CA PHE A 20 -7.56 -16.52 -22.68
C PHE A 20 -8.35 -17.45 -23.63
N PRO A 21 -8.74 -17.03 -24.85
CA PRO A 21 -9.50 -17.91 -25.77
C PRO A 21 -8.74 -19.15 -26.23
N LYS A 22 -7.41 -19.16 -26.06
CA LYS A 22 -6.53 -20.28 -26.47
C LYS A 22 -6.17 -21.23 -25.32
N ILE A 23 -6.67 -20.95 -24.09
CA ILE A 23 -6.37 -21.74 -22.93
C ILE A 23 -7.34 -22.90 -22.82
N GLN A 24 -6.84 -24.12 -22.87
CA GLN A 24 -7.62 -25.32 -22.53
C GLN A 24 -7.85 -25.33 -21.01
N LEU A 25 -9.11 -25.19 -20.60
CA LEU A 25 -9.52 -25.13 -19.19
C LEU A 25 -9.44 -26.54 -18.56
N THR A 26 -8.25 -26.90 -18.10
CA THR A 26 -8.09 -28.02 -17.17
C THR A 26 -8.36 -27.57 -15.73
N PRO A 27 -8.78 -28.45 -14.82
CA PRO A 27 -9.03 -28.08 -13.41
C PRO A 27 -7.82 -27.41 -12.75
N LEU A 28 -6.62 -27.84 -13.12
CA LEU A 28 -5.37 -27.27 -12.61
C LEU A 28 -5.20 -25.81 -13.07
N ILE A 29 -5.42 -25.53 -14.37
CA ILE A 29 -5.32 -24.17 -14.92
C ILE A 29 -6.38 -23.27 -14.29
N PHE A 30 -7.61 -23.77 -14.10
CA PHE A 30 -8.66 -23.02 -13.45
C PHE A 30 -8.28 -22.62 -12.02
N THR A 31 -7.72 -23.55 -11.24
CA THR A 31 -7.26 -23.28 -9.87
C THR A 31 -6.14 -22.23 -9.86
N LEU A 32 -5.15 -22.34 -10.74
CA LEU A 32 -4.06 -21.35 -10.86
C LEU A 32 -4.58 -19.96 -11.26
N MET A 33 -5.57 -19.89 -12.14
CA MET A 33 -6.25 -18.63 -12.50
C MET A 33 -6.93 -18.00 -11.28
N MET A 34 -7.63 -18.76 -10.48
CA MET A 34 -8.26 -18.26 -9.26
C MET A 34 -7.23 -17.70 -8.27
N ILE A 35 -6.10 -18.39 -8.11
CA ILE A 35 -4.98 -17.92 -7.27
C ILE A 35 -4.42 -16.60 -7.84
N TYR A 36 -4.18 -16.55 -9.15
CA TYR A 36 -3.68 -15.34 -9.81
C TYR A 36 -4.60 -14.14 -9.58
N PHE A 37 -5.89 -14.25 -9.86
CA PHE A 37 -6.83 -13.13 -9.70
C PHE A 37 -6.95 -12.70 -8.22
N THR A 38 -6.98 -13.64 -7.29
CA THR A 38 -7.01 -13.33 -5.86
C THR A 38 -5.75 -12.57 -5.43
N ALA A 39 -4.59 -13.01 -5.90
CA ALA A 39 -3.31 -12.36 -5.63
C ALA A 39 -3.23 -10.97 -6.28
N ALA A 40 -3.73 -10.82 -7.51
CA ALA A 40 -3.79 -9.53 -8.20
C ALA A 40 -4.66 -8.51 -7.43
N ILE A 41 -5.86 -8.91 -7.02
CA ILE A 41 -6.76 -8.07 -6.21
C ILE A 41 -6.09 -7.72 -4.86
N GLY A 42 -5.45 -8.69 -4.19
CA GLY A 42 -4.71 -8.46 -2.95
C GLY A 42 -3.57 -7.46 -3.11
N THR A 43 -2.85 -7.51 -4.24
CA THR A 43 -1.80 -6.56 -4.60
C THR A 43 -2.38 -5.15 -4.74
N ILE A 44 -3.42 -4.98 -5.55
CA ILE A 44 -4.08 -3.68 -5.78
C ILE A 44 -4.59 -3.10 -4.45
N TYR A 45 -5.29 -3.90 -3.66
CA TYR A 45 -5.82 -3.47 -2.37
C TYR A 45 -4.72 -2.99 -1.41
N SER A 46 -3.62 -3.74 -1.32
CA SER A 46 -2.49 -3.38 -0.45
C SER A 46 -1.79 -2.11 -0.95
N LEU A 47 -1.64 -1.93 -2.27
CA LEU A 47 -1.05 -0.72 -2.86
C LEU A 47 -1.92 0.51 -2.66
N VAL A 48 -3.24 0.39 -2.82
CA VAL A 48 -4.18 1.49 -2.54
C VAL A 48 -4.04 1.96 -1.09
N ARG A 49 -3.88 1.04 -0.15
CA ARG A 49 -3.65 1.39 1.27
C ARG A 49 -2.34 2.14 1.53
N VAL A 50 -1.33 1.96 0.68
CA VAL A 50 -0.07 2.72 0.76
C VAL A 50 -0.26 4.15 0.24
N ILE A 51 -1.06 4.32 -0.83
CA ILE A 51 -1.25 5.60 -1.53
C ILE A 51 -2.21 6.51 -0.77
N VAL A 52 -3.31 5.94 -0.23
CA VAL A 52 -4.32 6.73 0.49
C VAL A 52 -3.73 7.31 1.77
N PRO A 53 -3.66 8.64 1.91
CA PRO A 53 -3.15 9.27 3.11
C PRO A 53 -4.09 8.98 4.29
N ARG A 54 -3.57 8.34 5.33
CA ARG A 54 -4.30 8.17 6.59
C ARG A 54 -4.07 9.40 7.45
N VAL A 55 -5.01 10.31 7.45
CA VAL A 55 -5.08 11.35 8.48
C VAL A 55 -5.51 10.63 9.77
N GLN A 56 -4.54 10.24 10.59
CA GLN A 56 -4.85 9.72 11.93
C GLN A 56 -5.34 10.89 12.79
N LYS A 57 -6.65 10.93 13.03
CA LYS A 57 -7.17 11.67 14.19
C LYS A 57 -6.65 10.94 15.44
N ARG A 58 -5.59 11.44 16.01
CA ARG A 58 -5.00 10.90 17.24
C ARG A 58 -5.98 11.18 18.37
N LYS A 59 -6.69 10.16 18.84
CA LYS A 59 -7.26 10.18 20.19
C LYS A 59 -6.07 10.04 21.14
N VAL A 60 -5.57 11.14 21.64
CA VAL A 60 -4.65 11.12 22.78
C VAL A 60 -5.43 10.53 23.94
N LYS A 61 -5.15 9.27 24.30
CA LYS A 61 -5.53 8.73 25.59
C LYS A 61 -4.63 9.40 26.61
N THR A 62 -5.08 10.50 27.17
CA THR A 62 -4.51 11.10 28.38
C THR A 62 -4.77 10.15 29.53
N VAL A 63 -3.71 9.76 30.22
CA VAL A 63 -3.73 8.86 31.39
C VAL A 63 -4.30 9.57 32.62
N ASN A 64 -4.59 10.87 32.57
CA ASN A 64 -5.21 11.64 33.65
C ASN A 64 -6.40 12.43 33.13
N GLU A 65 -7.58 12.09 33.64
CA GLU A 65 -8.89 12.65 33.36
C GLU A 65 -9.09 14.03 34.00
N GLU A 66 -8.32 15.06 33.76
CA GLU A 66 -8.68 16.41 34.25
C GLU A 66 -7.93 17.56 33.57
N VAL A 67 -7.45 17.40 32.32
CA VAL A 67 -6.98 18.56 31.56
C VAL A 67 -7.89 18.76 30.34
N GLU A 68 -8.57 19.91 30.36
CA GLU A 68 -9.44 20.42 29.30
C GLU A 68 -8.97 20.02 27.90
N LYS A 69 -9.92 19.62 27.06
CA LYS A 69 -9.79 19.30 25.63
C LYS A 69 -9.28 20.49 24.81
N SER A 70 -8.09 20.96 25.06
CA SER A 70 -7.35 21.69 24.04
C SER A 70 -6.82 20.65 23.07
N GLU A 71 -7.43 20.52 21.90
CA GLU A 71 -6.81 19.82 20.78
C GLU A 71 -5.42 20.43 20.58
N VAL A 72 -4.38 19.74 21.04
CA VAL A 72 -3.01 20.19 20.83
C VAL A 72 -2.79 20.16 19.33
N ILE A 73 -3.00 21.31 18.71
CA ILE A 73 -2.77 21.51 17.28
C ILE A 73 -1.29 21.21 17.02
N ASN A 74 -0.99 20.18 16.27
CA ASN A 74 0.38 19.96 15.86
C ASN A 74 0.68 20.85 14.64
N PRO A 75 1.39 21.99 14.83
CA PRO A 75 1.57 23.01 13.81
C PRO A 75 2.48 22.58 12.66
N THR A 76 3.13 21.44 12.78
CA THR A 76 4.03 20.90 11.75
C THR A 76 3.36 19.83 10.89
N PHE A 77 2.13 19.45 11.22
CA PHE A 77 1.36 18.49 10.44
C PHE A 77 0.37 19.21 9.53
N PHE A 78 0.20 18.71 8.30
CA PHE A 78 -0.68 19.32 7.30
C PHE A 78 -2.10 19.62 7.85
N ALA A 79 -2.68 18.68 8.61
CA ALA A 79 -4.00 18.87 9.23
C ALA A 79 -4.00 19.94 10.33
N GLY A 80 -2.87 20.19 10.99
CA GLY A 80 -2.74 21.27 11.97
C GLY A 80 -2.51 22.62 11.28
N ILE A 81 -1.69 22.66 10.25
CA ILE A 81 -1.45 23.88 9.45
C ILE A 81 -2.75 24.39 8.82
N SER A 82 -3.60 23.49 8.32
CA SER A 82 -4.86 23.86 7.67
C SER A 82 -5.92 24.43 8.62
N GLN A 83 -5.69 24.44 9.93
CA GLN A 83 -6.60 25.04 10.92
C GLN A 83 -6.37 26.56 11.09
N PHE A 84 -5.21 27.06 10.68
CA PHE A 84 -4.91 28.48 10.73
C PHE A 84 -5.59 29.24 9.59
N LYS A 85 -6.14 30.42 9.91
CA LYS A 85 -6.88 31.23 8.93
C LYS A 85 -5.97 32.07 8.03
N SER A 86 -4.76 32.37 8.49
CA SER A 86 -3.80 33.15 7.72
C SER A 86 -2.36 32.71 7.98
N PRO A 87 -1.43 33.01 7.05
CA PRO A 87 0.00 32.76 7.24
C PRO A 87 0.59 33.54 8.42
N GLU A 88 0.07 34.74 8.71
CA GLU A 88 0.52 35.57 9.82
C GLU A 88 0.15 34.97 11.18
N GLU A 89 -1.08 34.45 11.30
CA GLU A 89 -1.53 33.73 12.49
C GLU A 89 -0.65 32.49 12.74
N TYR A 90 -0.37 31.74 11.71
CA TYR A 90 0.52 30.59 11.79
C TYR A 90 1.94 30.97 12.20
N ALA A 91 2.50 32.03 11.60
CA ALA A 91 3.84 32.54 11.93
C ALA A 91 3.93 33.02 13.39
N PHE A 92 2.89 33.70 13.86
CA PHE A 92 2.83 34.15 15.26
C PHE A 92 2.80 32.96 16.22
N TYR A 93 2.02 31.92 15.92
CA TYR A 93 1.95 30.69 16.70
C TYR A 93 3.30 29.97 16.72
N LEU A 94 3.97 29.80 15.57
CA LEU A 94 5.31 29.21 15.51
C LEU A 94 6.33 29.99 16.33
N LYS A 95 6.28 31.34 16.29
CA LYS A 95 7.18 32.21 17.04
C LYS A 95 6.96 32.07 18.55
N SER A 96 5.74 31.80 19.00
CA SER A 96 5.46 31.55 20.44
C SER A 96 6.08 30.23 20.89
N ILE A 97 5.96 29.17 20.11
CA ILE A 97 6.56 27.85 20.42
C ILE A 97 8.10 27.92 20.37
N ALA A 98 8.68 28.65 19.39
CA ALA A 98 10.12 28.77 19.25
C ALA A 98 10.82 29.49 20.41
N ARG A 99 10.07 30.14 21.31
CA ARG A 99 10.61 30.76 22.54
C ARG A 99 10.68 29.83 23.72
N ASP A 100 10.03 28.66 23.65
CA ASP A 100 10.00 27.65 24.68
C ASP A 100 10.66 26.37 24.16
N ASP A 101 11.87 26.11 24.62
CA ASP A 101 12.69 24.97 24.17
C ASP A 101 12.00 23.63 24.44
N GLU A 102 11.26 23.50 25.53
CA GLU A 102 10.54 22.27 25.87
C GLU A 102 9.38 22.02 24.91
N GLN A 103 8.58 23.03 24.62
CA GLN A 103 7.50 22.93 23.63
C GLN A 103 8.02 22.63 22.24
N LEU A 104 9.12 23.25 21.85
CA LEU A 104 9.78 23.03 20.57
C LEU A 104 10.25 21.57 20.46
N TYR A 105 10.91 21.06 21.50
CA TYR A 105 11.37 19.68 21.57
C TYR A 105 10.21 18.67 21.45
N GLN A 106 9.15 18.87 22.25
CA GLN A 106 7.96 18.01 22.22
C GLN A 106 7.26 18.02 20.85
N MET A 107 7.21 19.17 20.20
CA MET A 107 6.66 19.32 18.86
C MET A 107 7.45 18.46 17.85
N PHE A 108 8.79 18.57 17.82
CA PHE A 108 9.64 17.78 16.94
C PHE A 108 9.57 16.28 17.26
N ALA A 109 9.66 15.90 18.52
CA ALA A 109 9.56 14.51 18.96
C ALA A 109 8.24 13.88 18.54
N SER A 110 7.12 14.59 18.72
CA SER A 110 5.80 14.16 18.26
C SER A 110 5.71 13.98 16.75
N GLN A 111 6.35 14.87 15.99
CA GLN A 111 6.38 14.78 14.53
C GLN A 111 7.20 13.60 14.03
N VAL A 112 8.41 13.42 14.56
CA VAL A 112 9.29 12.29 14.21
C VAL A 112 8.61 10.96 14.54
N PHE A 113 7.98 10.86 15.71
CA PHE A 113 7.22 9.69 16.10
C PHE A 113 6.04 9.40 15.15
N SER A 114 5.29 10.43 14.78
CA SER A 114 4.17 10.31 13.85
C SER A 114 4.61 9.86 12.45
N LEU A 115 5.71 10.43 11.95
CA LEU A 115 6.31 10.01 10.67
C LEU A 115 6.81 8.56 10.74
N GLY A 116 7.43 8.16 11.85
CA GLY A 116 7.85 6.78 12.08
C GLY A 116 6.69 5.80 12.00
N ASN A 117 5.57 6.10 12.68
CA ASN A 117 4.36 5.27 12.64
C ASN A 117 3.74 5.19 11.23
N ILE A 118 3.67 6.31 10.51
CA ILE A 118 3.17 6.32 9.13
C ILE A 118 4.05 5.44 8.24
N ASN A 119 5.37 5.57 8.38
CA ASN A 119 6.33 4.81 7.60
C ASN A 119 6.23 3.30 7.89
N LEU A 120 6.08 2.93 9.16
CA LEU A 120 5.90 1.53 9.57
C LEU A 120 4.67 0.91 8.92
N VAL A 121 3.51 1.56 9.01
CA VAL A 121 2.26 1.07 8.41
C VAL A 121 2.36 0.99 6.87
N LYS A 122 3.01 1.97 6.24
CA LYS A 122 3.26 1.94 4.79
C LYS A 122 4.17 0.76 4.41
N ASN A 123 5.23 0.53 5.16
CA ASN A 123 6.17 -0.55 4.90
C ASN A 123 5.51 -1.93 5.04
N GLU A 124 4.67 -2.13 6.05
CA GLU A 124 3.89 -3.36 6.20
C GLU A 124 2.97 -3.62 5.01
N ASN A 125 2.25 -2.59 4.53
CA ASN A 125 1.37 -2.73 3.38
C ASN A 125 2.17 -2.99 2.09
N ILE A 126 3.34 -2.36 1.91
CA ILE A 126 4.24 -2.64 0.79
C ILE A 126 4.72 -4.09 0.84
N ARG A 127 5.14 -4.59 2.00
CA ARG A 127 5.58 -5.97 2.16
C ARG A 127 4.47 -6.97 1.80
N LYS A 128 3.23 -6.71 2.23
CA LYS A 128 2.07 -7.53 1.85
C LYS A 128 1.82 -7.49 0.34
N SER A 129 1.91 -6.30 -0.27
CA SER A 129 1.70 -6.17 -1.71
C SER A 129 2.76 -6.90 -2.53
N ILE A 130 4.02 -6.88 -2.09
CA ILE A 130 5.11 -7.63 -2.73
C ILE A 130 4.84 -9.14 -2.65
N PHE A 131 4.40 -9.64 -1.51
CA PHE A 131 4.06 -11.06 -1.35
C PHE A 131 2.95 -11.49 -2.33
N PHE A 132 1.84 -10.76 -2.39
CA PHE A 132 0.76 -11.03 -3.34
C PHE A 132 1.22 -10.91 -4.79
N PHE A 133 2.04 -9.93 -5.11
CA PHE A 133 2.59 -9.72 -6.45
C PHE A 133 3.46 -10.88 -6.91
N ILE A 134 4.36 -11.39 -6.05
CA ILE A 134 5.18 -12.56 -6.34
C ILE A 134 4.28 -13.78 -6.56
N THR A 135 3.25 -13.97 -5.74
CA THR A 135 2.29 -15.08 -5.89
C THR A 135 1.58 -15.00 -7.24
N ALA A 136 1.17 -13.81 -7.68
CA ALA A 136 0.54 -13.62 -8.98
C ALA A 136 1.49 -14.00 -10.13
N ILE A 137 2.74 -13.52 -10.11
CA ILE A 137 3.74 -13.83 -11.14
C ILE A 137 4.03 -15.34 -11.20
N VAL A 138 4.23 -15.98 -10.05
CA VAL A 138 4.49 -17.42 -10.00
C VAL A 138 3.31 -18.21 -10.57
N SER A 139 2.08 -17.85 -10.19
CA SER A 139 0.88 -18.50 -10.74
C SER A 139 0.79 -18.36 -12.25
N GLU A 140 1.11 -17.18 -12.80
CA GLU A 140 1.10 -16.93 -14.25
C GLU A 140 2.16 -17.74 -14.97
N LEU A 141 3.39 -17.80 -14.45
CA LEU A 141 4.45 -18.62 -15.02
C LEU A 141 4.06 -20.09 -15.05
N LEU A 142 3.42 -20.60 -13.99
CA LEU A 142 2.93 -21.98 -13.96
C LEU A 142 1.83 -22.23 -15.01
N ILE A 143 0.95 -21.26 -15.26
CA ILE A 143 -0.06 -21.38 -16.33
C ILE A 143 0.63 -21.44 -17.69
N ILE A 144 1.59 -20.54 -17.97
CA ILE A 144 2.34 -20.53 -19.23
C ILE A 144 3.08 -21.85 -19.44
N MET A 145 3.75 -22.36 -18.41
CA MET A 145 4.45 -23.65 -18.47
C MET A 145 3.47 -24.80 -18.72
N SER A 146 2.33 -24.83 -18.05
CA SER A 146 1.29 -25.83 -18.25
C SER A 146 0.75 -25.83 -19.68
N MET A 147 0.53 -24.64 -20.26
CA MET A 147 0.11 -24.50 -21.65
C MET A 147 1.19 -24.95 -22.64
N ALA A 148 2.45 -24.59 -22.40
CA ALA A 148 3.58 -25.02 -23.22
C ALA A 148 3.73 -26.55 -23.21
N TYR A 149 3.63 -27.15 -22.03
CA TYR A 149 3.66 -28.61 -21.85
C TYR A 149 2.51 -29.31 -22.62
N ALA A 150 1.27 -28.82 -22.47
CA ALA A 150 0.13 -29.38 -23.17
C ALA A 150 0.26 -29.33 -24.71
N ARG A 151 0.94 -28.29 -25.24
CA ARG A 151 1.23 -28.16 -26.67
C ARG A 151 2.39 -29.05 -27.14
N ALA A 152 3.36 -29.31 -26.29
CA ALA A 152 4.52 -30.14 -26.60
C ALA A 152 4.19 -31.66 -26.57
N LEU A 153 3.21 -32.07 -25.79
CA LEU A 153 2.82 -33.49 -25.64
C LEU A 153 2.57 -34.22 -26.96
N PRO A 154 1.78 -33.70 -27.92
CA PRO A 154 1.55 -34.37 -29.21
C PRO A 154 2.81 -34.54 -30.06
N PHE A 155 3.83 -33.66 -29.87
CA PHE A 155 5.10 -33.76 -30.57
C PHE A 155 6.05 -34.78 -29.94
N LEU A 156 5.95 -34.96 -28.62
CA LEU A 156 6.79 -35.89 -27.87
C LEU A 156 6.26 -37.33 -27.94
N PHE A 157 4.95 -37.48 -28.07
CA PHE A 157 4.28 -38.78 -28.11
C PHE A 157 3.29 -38.86 -29.29
N PRO A 158 3.80 -38.96 -30.55
CA PRO A 158 2.94 -38.93 -31.73
C PRO A 158 2.01 -40.14 -31.89
N ASN A 159 2.19 -41.22 -31.08
CA ASN A 159 1.46 -42.47 -31.14
C ASN A 159 0.71 -42.80 -29.84
N GLY A 160 0.38 -41.80 -29.01
CA GLY A 160 -0.38 -41.98 -27.78
C GLY A 160 -1.88 -41.75 -27.95
#